data_26fbfd20703330d6199cfe392008cb97
#
_entry.id   26fbfd20703330d6199cfe392008cb97
#
_cell.length_a   1.000
_cell.length_b   1.000
_cell.length_c   1.000
_cell.angle_alpha   90.00
_cell.angle_beta   90.00
_cell.angle_gamma   90.00
#
_symmetry.space_group_name_H-M   'P 1'
#
loop_
_entity.id
_entity.type
_entity.pdbx_description
1 polymer ?
#
loop_
_entity_poly.entity_id
_entity_poly.type
_entity_poly.pdbx_seq_one_letter_code
_entity_poly.pdbx_strand_id
1 'polypeptide(L)'
;MLPPPSQLINAPKFPSWFPGQEDLTLKLLEWLNGDKRYCCANVPTGFGKSICALVSGWLTNNKVVYITNTKGLQDQLMEDFEEPVGLVKIMGQNNYTCIDSPPSKVDQGKCHAGVSCKVSSSCEYYTALDSAVNGRLINTNYAFWLAQNHYTK
;
A
#
# COMPACT_ATOMS: atom_id res chain seq x y z
N MET A 1 9.40 -24.41 -3.07
CA MET A 1 10.44 -23.50 -2.55
C MET A 1 10.48 -22.26 -3.41
N LEU A 2 10.33 -21.08 -2.81
CA LEU A 2 10.40 -19.79 -3.54
C LEU A 2 11.87 -19.38 -3.72
N PRO A 3 12.23 -18.74 -4.85
CA PRO A 3 13.50 -18.05 -4.95
C PRO A 3 13.67 -17.01 -3.82
N PRO A 4 14.90 -16.61 -3.47
CA PRO A 4 15.10 -15.53 -2.52
C PRO A 4 14.46 -14.22 -3.00
N PRO A 5 14.03 -13.33 -2.09
CA PRO A 5 13.34 -12.09 -2.47
C PRO A 5 14.12 -11.23 -3.46
N SER A 6 15.45 -11.18 -3.33
CA SER A 6 16.34 -10.48 -4.29
C SER A 6 16.18 -10.93 -5.73
N GLN A 7 15.87 -12.19 -5.96
CA GLN A 7 15.63 -12.75 -7.30
C GLN A 7 14.15 -12.73 -7.67
N LEU A 8 13.26 -13.00 -6.70
CA LEU A 8 11.84 -13.15 -6.96
C LEU A 8 11.16 -11.83 -7.33
N ILE A 9 11.50 -10.75 -6.60
CA ILE A 9 10.91 -9.42 -6.77
C ILE A 9 11.97 -8.35 -7.08
N ASN A 10 13.19 -8.75 -7.46
CA ASN A 10 14.30 -7.83 -7.73
C ASN A 10 14.60 -6.86 -6.56
N ALA A 11 14.57 -7.34 -5.33
CA ALA A 11 14.80 -6.56 -4.12
C ALA A 11 16.15 -6.92 -3.47
N PRO A 12 17.29 -6.31 -3.89
CA PRO A 12 18.63 -6.66 -3.42
C PRO A 12 18.83 -6.45 -1.91
N LYS A 13 18.05 -5.59 -1.29
CA LYS A 13 18.02 -5.37 0.17
C LYS A 13 17.65 -6.65 0.94
N PHE A 14 16.97 -7.60 0.30
CA PHE A 14 16.51 -8.86 0.89
C PHE A 14 17.15 -10.06 0.17
N PRO A 15 18.45 -10.34 0.41
CA PRO A 15 19.21 -11.32 -0.37
C PRO A 15 18.76 -12.77 -0.15
N SER A 16 18.11 -13.06 0.97
CA SER A 16 17.63 -14.41 1.31
C SER A 16 16.41 -14.34 2.23
N TRP A 17 15.67 -15.43 2.31
CA TRP A 17 14.65 -15.62 3.32
C TRP A 17 15.28 -15.90 4.68
N PHE A 18 14.80 -15.25 5.74
CA PHE A 18 15.09 -15.69 7.10
C PHE A 18 14.26 -16.93 7.43
N PRO A 19 14.69 -17.74 8.43
CA PRO A 19 13.96 -18.95 8.82
C PRO A 19 12.48 -18.68 9.08
N GLY A 20 11.61 -19.43 8.40
CA GLY A 20 10.15 -19.33 8.51
C GLY A 20 9.47 -18.26 7.64
N GLN A 21 10.21 -17.32 7.03
CA GLN A 21 9.60 -16.28 6.17
C GLN A 21 8.98 -16.87 4.90
N GLU A 22 9.69 -17.79 4.23
CA GLU A 22 9.17 -18.47 3.05
C GLU A 22 7.87 -19.23 3.38
N ASP A 23 7.84 -20.00 4.47
CA ASP A 23 6.65 -20.73 4.92
C ASP A 23 5.48 -19.79 5.22
N LEU A 24 5.73 -18.67 5.91
CA LEU A 24 4.71 -17.66 6.15
C LEU A 24 4.19 -17.05 4.85
N THR A 25 5.09 -16.73 3.91
CA THR A 25 4.72 -16.16 2.60
C THR A 25 3.80 -17.11 1.83
N LEU A 26 4.13 -18.41 1.79
CA LEU A 26 3.32 -19.42 1.12
C LEU A 26 1.95 -19.59 1.79
N LYS A 27 1.88 -19.59 3.12
CA LYS A 27 0.62 -19.67 3.87
C LYS A 27 -0.27 -18.44 3.65
N LEU A 28 0.32 -17.26 3.60
CA LEU A 28 -0.41 -16.03 3.27
C LEU A 28 -0.92 -16.04 1.82
N LEU A 29 -0.11 -16.54 0.89
CA LEU A 29 -0.50 -16.69 -0.51
C LEU A 29 -1.65 -17.70 -0.68
N GLU A 30 -1.59 -18.83 0.02
CA GLU A 30 -2.68 -19.82 0.06
C GLU A 30 -3.97 -19.18 0.59
N TRP A 31 -3.88 -18.43 1.69
CA TRP A 31 -5.02 -17.71 2.24
C TRP A 31 -5.57 -16.64 1.27
N LEU A 32 -4.73 -15.85 0.63
CA LEU A 32 -5.14 -14.81 -0.33
C LEU A 32 -5.85 -15.37 -1.57
N ASN A 33 -5.53 -16.60 -1.96
CA ASN A 33 -6.15 -17.29 -3.10
C ASN A 33 -7.29 -18.24 -2.69
N GLY A 34 -7.50 -18.42 -1.40
CA GLY A 34 -8.53 -19.28 -0.83
C GLY A 34 -9.84 -18.54 -0.56
N ASP A 35 -10.79 -19.25 0.02
CA ASP A 35 -12.13 -18.77 0.37
C ASP A 35 -12.25 -18.28 1.83
N LYS A 36 -11.21 -18.44 2.64
CA LYS A 36 -11.20 -18.04 4.05
C LYS A 36 -11.16 -16.53 4.19
N ARG A 37 -12.14 -15.98 4.91
CA ARG A 37 -12.32 -14.54 5.09
C ARG A 37 -11.23 -13.88 5.92
N TYR A 38 -10.69 -14.57 6.91
CA TYR A 38 -9.71 -14.04 7.87
C TYR A 38 -8.51 -14.96 8.01
N CYS A 39 -7.34 -14.35 8.20
CA CYS A 39 -6.11 -15.00 8.60
C CYS A 39 -5.47 -14.21 9.74
N CYS A 40 -4.95 -14.89 10.74
CA CYS A 40 -4.17 -14.28 11.81
C CYS A 40 -2.80 -14.96 11.86
N ALA A 41 -1.74 -14.18 11.66
CA ALA A 41 -0.36 -14.64 11.75
C ALA A 41 0.30 -14.04 12.98
N ASN A 42 0.65 -14.89 13.96
CA ASN A 42 1.41 -14.47 15.13
C ASN A 42 2.89 -14.78 14.91
N VAL A 43 3.68 -13.72 14.70
CA VAL A 43 5.12 -13.82 14.47
C VAL A 43 5.87 -12.73 15.26
N PRO A 44 7.14 -12.99 15.69
CA PRO A 44 7.90 -12.07 16.52
C PRO A 44 8.14 -10.72 15.85
N THR A 45 8.46 -9.71 16.67
CA THR A 45 9.00 -8.44 16.19
C THR A 45 10.36 -8.68 15.50
N GLY A 46 10.62 -7.96 14.41
CA GLY A 46 11.87 -8.15 13.65
C GLY A 46 11.83 -9.34 12.65
N PHE A 47 10.79 -10.16 12.66
CA PHE A 47 10.66 -11.30 11.74
C PHE A 47 10.63 -10.91 10.25
N GLY A 48 10.32 -9.66 9.92
CA GLY A 48 10.14 -9.23 8.53
C GLY A 48 8.74 -9.52 7.98
N LYS A 49 7.70 -9.30 8.79
CA LYS A 49 6.29 -9.49 8.39
C LYS A 49 5.92 -8.79 7.08
N SER A 50 6.47 -7.60 6.87
CA SER A 50 6.15 -6.76 5.71
C SER A 50 6.56 -7.41 4.40
N ILE A 51 7.78 -7.98 4.34
CA ILE A 51 8.22 -8.66 3.12
C ILE A 51 7.37 -9.90 2.82
N CYS A 52 7.02 -10.69 3.84
CA CYS A 52 6.17 -11.86 3.65
C CYS A 52 4.79 -11.45 3.10
N ALA A 53 4.17 -10.43 3.69
CA ALA A 53 2.85 -9.95 3.28
C ALA A 53 2.87 -9.31 1.87
N LEU A 54 3.90 -8.50 1.56
CA LEU A 54 4.00 -7.83 0.26
C LEU A 54 4.36 -8.81 -0.86
N VAL A 55 5.25 -9.76 -0.61
CA VAL A 55 5.58 -10.80 -1.61
C VAL A 55 4.38 -11.71 -1.85
N SER A 56 3.65 -12.13 -0.82
CA SER A 56 2.43 -12.92 -1.04
C SER A 56 1.36 -12.13 -1.79
N GLY A 57 1.20 -10.83 -1.50
CA GLY A 57 0.33 -9.93 -2.25
C GLY A 57 0.77 -9.72 -3.71
N TRP A 58 2.07 -9.69 -3.96
CA TRP A 58 2.61 -9.58 -5.32
C TRP A 58 2.40 -10.87 -6.14
N LEU A 59 2.53 -12.03 -5.49
CA LEU A 59 2.34 -13.34 -6.11
C LEU A 59 0.86 -13.66 -6.43
N THR A 60 -0.09 -13.10 -5.69
CA THR A 60 -1.52 -13.28 -6.00
C THR A 60 -1.94 -12.40 -7.18
N ASN A 61 -2.97 -12.82 -7.92
CA ASN A 61 -3.61 -11.98 -8.95
C ASN A 61 -4.65 -11.01 -8.37
N ASN A 62 -4.91 -11.07 -7.07
CA ASN A 62 -5.88 -10.20 -6.40
C ASN A 62 -5.33 -8.79 -6.20
N LYS A 63 -6.23 -7.81 -6.09
CA LYS A 63 -5.90 -6.48 -5.60
C LYS A 63 -5.74 -6.53 -4.08
N VAL A 64 -4.59 -6.10 -3.57
CA VAL A 64 -4.25 -6.19 -2.15
C VAL A 64 -4.00 -4.80 -1.58
N VAL A 65 -4.64 -4.50 -0.45
CA VAL A 65 -4.44 -3.25 0.28
C VAL A 65 -3.67 -3.55 1.57
N TYR A 66 -2.47 -3.00 1.68
CA TYR A 66 -1.64 -3.07 2.88
C TYR A 66 -1.91 -1.84 3.74
N ILE A 67 -2.46 -2.06 4.93
CA ILE A 67 -2.85 -0.96 5.82
C ILE A 67 -1.85 -0.84 6.95
N THR A 68 -1.30 0.37 7.11
CA THR A 68 -0.34 0.69 8.17
C THR A 68 -0.91 1.66 9.18
N ASN A 69 -0.29 1.72 10.37
CA ASN A 69 -0.73 2.64 11.43
C ASN A 69 -0.12 4.04 11.28
N THR A 70 1.12 4.16 10.82
CA THR A 70 1.86 5.43 10.79
C THR A 70 2.36 5.79 9.41
N LYS A 71 2.54 7.11 9.18
CA LYS A 71 3.13 7.63 7.94
C LYS A 71 4.58 7.15 7.76
N GLY A 72 5.38 7.15 8.83
CA GLY A 72 6.76 6.68 8.77
C GLY A 72 6.88 5.23 8.29
N LEU A 73 5.96 4.36 8.72
CA LEU A 73 5.91 2.98 8.21
C LEU A 73 5.47 2.93 6.75
N GLN A 74 4.54 3.81 6.33
CA GLN A 74 4.19 3.91 4.91
C GLN A 74 5.40 4.32 4.06
N ASP A 75 6.17 5.33 4.52
CA ASP A 75 7.35 5.83 3.80
C ASP A 75 8.43 4.74 3.70
N GLN A 76 8.70 4.03 4.79
CA GLN A 76 9.63 2.90 4.79
C GLN A 76 9.20 1.80 3.79
N LEU A 77 7.92 1.47 3.74
CA LEU A 77 7.41 0.47 2.80
C LEU A 77 7.53 0.92 1.34
N MET A 78 7.35 2.21 1.06
CA MET A 78 7.58 2.76 -0.28
C MET A 78 9.05 2.67 -0.66
N GLU A 79 9.96 3.09 0.22
CA GLU A 79 11.41 2.98 0.00
C GLU A 79 11.86 1.56 -0.33
N ASP A 80 11.27 0.57 0.34
CA ASP A 80 11.66 -0.84 0.20
C ASP A 80 10.97 -1.56 -0.97
N PHE A 81 9.73 -1.16 -1.35
CA PHE A 81 8.86 -1.99 -2.19
C PHE A 81 8.15 -1.25 -3.34
N GLU A 82 8.25 0.08 -3.46
CA GLU A 82 7.66 0.80 -4.59
C GLU A 82 8.13 0.23 -5.92
N GLU A 83 9.44 0.21 -6.14
CA GLU A 83 10.04 -0.30 -7.37
C GLU A 83 9.93 -1.83 -7.51
N PRO A 84 10.31 -2.63 -6.49
CA PRO A 84 10.33 -4.09 -6.63
C PRO A 84 8.99 -4.75 -6.92
N VAL A 85 7.90 -4.26 -6.32
CA VAL A 85 6.58 -4.89 -6.46
C VAL A 85 5.50 -3.98 -7.04
N GLY A 86 5.86 -2.75 -7.42
CA GLY A 86 4.90 -1.75 -7.88
C GLY A 86 3.92 -1.32 -6.78
N LEU A 87 4.42 -1.16 -5.54
CA LEU A 87 3.62 -0.70 -4.42
C LEU A 87 3.23 0.77 -4.63
N VAL A 88 1.95 1.10 -4.52
CA VAL A 88 1.43 2.48 -4.65
C VAL A 88 0.97 2.99 -3.30
N LYS A 89 1.27 4.25 -2.98
CA LYS A 89 0.87 4.89 -1.73
C LYS A 89 -0.29 5.86 -1.94
N ILE A 90 -1.29 5.78 -1.07
CA ILE A 90 -2.37 6.79 -0.96
C ILE A 90 -2.61 7.18 0.49
N MET A 91 -2.79 8.47 0.73
CA MET A 91 -3.11 9.05 2.04
C MET A 91 -4.34 9.97 1.94
N GLY A 92 -4.85 10.44 3.06
CA GLY A 92 -5.93 11.41 3.09
C GLY A 92 -5.52 12.76 2.47
N GLN A 93 -6.48 13.50 1.95
CA GLN A 93 -6.33 14.80 1.26
C GLN A 93 -5.50 15.82 2.04
N ASN A 94 -5.57 15.79 3.37
CA ASN A 94 -4.79 16.66 4.26
C ASN A 94 -3.27 16.42 4.22
N ASN A 95 -2.80 15.39 3.54
CA ASN A 95 -1.37 15.12 3.37
C ASN A 95 -0.77 15.74 2.10
N TYR A 96 -1.62 16.23 1.19
CA TYR A 96 -1.22 16.80 -0.08
C TYR A 96 -1.46 18.32 -0.09
N THR A 97 -0.54 19.06 -0.70
CA THR A 97 -0.72 20.52 -0.88
C THR A 97 -1.62 20.80 -2.07
N CYS A 98 -2.57 21.71 -1.90
CA CYS A 98 -3.44 22.15 -2.99
C CYS A 98 -2.69 23.09 -3.93
N ILE A 99 -2.51 22.69 -5.19
CA ILE A 99 -1.80 23.50 -6.19
C ILE A 99 -2.63 24.70 -6.70
N ASP A 100 -3.97 24.66 -6.56
CA ASP A 100 -4.87 25.79 -6.91
C ASP A 100 -4.83 26.91 -5.86
N SER A 101 -4.50 26.59 -4.61
CA SER A 101 -4.47 27.54 -3.49
C SER A 101 -3.40 27.22 -2.44
N PRO A 102 -2.08 27.27 -2.78
CA PRO A 102 -1.02 27.05 -1.82
C PRO A 102 -1.01 28.19 -0.76
N PRO A 103 -0.64 27.89 0.50
CA PRO A 103 -0.16 26.62 1.05
C PRO A 103 -1.26 25.68 1.59
N SER A 104 -2.52 25.91 1.26
CA SER A 104 -3.64 25.12 1.75
C SER A 104 -3.50 23.65 1.38
N LYS A 105 -4.15 22.77 2.14
CA LYS A 105 -4.21 21.35 1.85
C LYS A 105 -5.38 21.03 0.91
N VAL A 106 -5.33 19.86 0.27
CA VAL A 106 -6.36 19.44 -0.69
C VAL A 106 -7.74 19.32 -0.05
N ASP A 107 -7.84 18.93 1.23
CA ASP A 107 -9.09 18.88 2.00
C ASP A 107 -9.72 20.26 2.28
N GLN A 108 -8.96 21.35 2.08
CA GLN A 108 -9.40 22.76 2.15
C GLN A 108 -9.63 23.35 0.75
N GLY A 109 -9.33 22.60 -0.29
CA GLY A 109 -9.46 23.04 -1.68
C GLY A 109 -10.91 23.04 -2.17
N LYS A 110 -11.17 23.73 -3.26
CA LYS A 110 -12.49 23.81 -3.90
C LYS A 110 -13.05 22.46 -4.30
N CYS A 111 -12.18 21.51 -4.68
CA CYS A 111 -12.57 20.16 -5.06
C CYS A 111 -13.19 19.36 -3.89
N HIS A 112 -12.80 19.64 -2.64
CA HIS A 112 -13.41 19.03 -1.46
C HIS A 112 -14.88 19.47 -1.29
N ALA A 113 -15.21 20.69 -1.70
CA ALA A 113 -16.59 21.21 -1.72
C ALA A 113 -17.39 20.79 -2.97
N GLY A 114 -16.90 19.85 -3.75
CA GLY A 114 -17.57 19.36 -4.97
C GLY A 114 -17.46 20.30 -6.18
N VAL A 115 -16.63 21.32 -6.11
CA VAL A 115 -16.39 22.22 -7.24
C VAL A 115 -15.32 21.65 -8.15
N SER A 116 -15.55 21.67 -9.47
CA SER A 116 -14.58 21.20 -10.45
C SER A 116 -13.24 21.93 -10.32
N CYS A 117 -12.16 21.16 -10.21
CA CYS A 117 -10.81 21.69 -10.11
C CYS A 117 -10.12 21.67 -11.49
N LYS A 118 -9.73 22.87 -11.98
CA LYS A 118 -9.08 23.01 -13.30
C LYS A 118 -7.68 22.40 -13.36
N VAL A 119 -7.04 22.19 -12.21
CA VAL A 119 -5.67 21.66 -12.09
C VAL A 119 -5.64 20.22 -11.58
N SER A 120 -6.75 19.52 -11.64
CA SER A 120 -6.87 18.14 -11.13
C SER A 120 -5.86 17.18 -11.77
N SER A 121 -5.55 17.34 -13.06
CA SER A 121 -4.57 16.53 -13.80
C SER A 121 -3.13 16.65 -13.31
N SER A 122 -2.80 17.74 -12.61
CA SER A 122 -1.46 17.99 -12.04
C SER A 122 -1.45 17.88 -10.51
N CYS A 123 -2.57 17.53 -9.90
CA CYS A 123 -2.70 17.43 -8.45
C CYS A 123 -2.12 16.11 -7.94
N GLU A 124 -1.15 16.18 -7.04
CA GLU A 124 -0.51 14.99 -6.44
C GLU A 124 -1.51 14.03 -5.80
N TYR A 125 -2.57 14.54 -5.15
CA TYR A 125 -3.62 13.70 -4.58
C TYR A 125 -4.37 12.90 -5.64
N TYR A 126 -4.79 13.55 -6.72
CA TYR A 126 -5.52 12.86 -7.80
C TYR A 126 -4.62 11.89 -8.56
N THR A 127 -3.35 12.21 -8.75
CA THR A 127 -2.36 11.28 -9.31
C THR A 127 -2.17 10.05 -8.42
N ALA A 128 -2.03 10.26 -7.10
CA ALA A 128 -1.92 9.15 -6.15
C ALA A 128 -3.20 8.30 -6.08
N LEU A 129 -4.37 8.95 -6.17
CA LEU A 129 -5.67 8.27 -6.18
C LEU A 129 -5.82 7.41 -7.45
N ASP A 130 -5.52 7.96 -8.61
CA ASP A 130 -5.57 7.24 -9.89
C ASP A 130 -4.60 6.03 -9.87
N SER A 131 -3.37 6.24 -9.40
CA SER A 131 -2.41 5.16 -9.21
C SER A 131 -2.92 4.08 -8.26
N ALA A 132 -3.61 4.44 -7.16
CA ALA A 132 -4.19 3.48 -6.23
C ALA A 132 -5.40 2.75 -6.82
N VAL A 133 -6.23 3.43 -7.62
CA VAL A 133 -7.36 2.80 -8.31
C VAL A 133 -6.89 1.77 -9.33
N ASN A 134 -5.83 2.07 -10.07
CA ASN A 134 -5.31 1.19 -11.12
C ASN A 134 -4.24 0.21 -10.60
N GLY A 135 -3.63 0.50 -9.46
CA GLY A 135 -2.60 -0.34 -8.84
C GLY A 135 -3.14 -1.66 -8.28
N ARG A 136 -2.29 -2.65 -8.22
CA ARG A 136 -2.59 -3.96 -7.63
C ARG A 136 -2.24 -4.05 -6.15
N LEU A 137 -1.10 -3.49 -5.76
CA LEU A 137 -0.64 -3.42 -4.38
C LEU A 137 -0.72 -1.97 -3.89
N ILE A 138 -1.54 -1.73 -2.88
CA ILE A 138 -1.78 -0.39 -2.37
C ILE A 138 -1.34 -0.32 -0.90
N ASN A 139 -0.54 0.69 -0.58
CA ASN A 139 -0.17 1.03 0.79
C ASN A 139 -0.98 2.25 1.24
N THR A 140 -1.73 2.09 2.31
CA THR A 140 -2.51 3.18 2.90
C THR A 140 -2.50 3.11 4.44
N ASN A 141 -3.17 4.06 5.10
CA ASN A 141 -3.31 4.06 6.55
C ASN A 141 -4.77 3.83 6.97
N TYR A 142 -4.96 3.44 8.24
CA TYR A 142 -6.29 3.17 8.79
C TYR A 142 -7.25 4.33 8.65
N ALA A 143 -6.80 5.56 8.86
CA ALA A 143 -7.67 6.74 8.79
C ALA A 143 -8.26 6.91 7.40
N PHE A 144 -7.43 6.82 6.34
CA PHE A 144 -7.89 6.89 4.96
C PHE A 144 -8.79 5.69 4.61
N TRP A 145 -8.36 4.48 4.95
CA TRP A 145 -9.14 3.27 4.68
C TRP A 145 -10.54 3.32 5.29
N LEU A 146 -10.66 3.71 6.56
CA LEU A 146 -11.95 3.85 7.24
C LEU A 146 -12.81 4.95 6.61
N ALA A 147 -12.22 6.11 6.30
CA ALA A 147 -12.95 7.19 5.65
C ALA A 147 -13.56 6.74 4.30
N GLN A 148 -12.79 6.08 3.46
CA GLN A 148 -13.28 5.59 2.17
C GLN A 148 -14.39 4.53 2.31
N ASN A 149 -14.33 3.66 3.32
CA ASN A 149 -15.31 2.60 3.50
C ASN A 149 -16.60 3.05 4.25
N HIS A 150 -16.54 4.15 5.01
CA HIS A 150 -17.70 4.66 5.74
C HIS A 150 -18.48 5.74 5.02
N TYR A 151 -17.83 6.54 4.15
CA TYR A 151 -18.44 7.71 3.53
C TYR A 151 -18.75 7.55 2.03
N THR A 152 -18.42 6.41 1.44
CA THR A 152 -18.67 6.12 0.01
C THR A 152 -19.85 5.17 -0.24
N LYS A 153 -20.76 5.04 0.74
CA LYS A 153 -22.01 4.29 0.57
C LYS A 153 -23.17 5.21 0.20
#